data_e5118f14ebc3a3cfba929d1e64b3643a
#
_entry.id   e5118f14ebc3a3cfba929d1e64b3643a
#
_cell.length_a   1.000
_cell.length_b   1.000
_cell.length_c   1.000
_cell.angle_alpha   90.00
_cell.angle_beta   90.00
_cell.angle_gamma   90.00
#
_symmetry.space_group_name_H-M   'P 1'
#
loop_
_entity.id
_entity.type
_entity.pdbx_description
1 polymer ?
#
loop_
_entity_poly.entity_id
_entity_poly.type
_entity_poly.pdbx_seq_one_letter_code
_entity_poly.pdbx_strand_id
1 'polypeptide(L)'
;NGKPIKTNFYFSWSSEGVVEDQPVFVVGNPGGTDRINTMAQIEYARDIQYPMVVGMFNEMYNIYEEMVTETKAEDFKLIARLYSIGNALKVYSGTYKALLDPFIVARKKDFEKNFRESVDNNLELKEKYGHIWKELEDSRNQARKDAQKIYAYTISNFYSPQYLTMARNLVNYARQLKNDEITKEQFDSLATKLFPKDFNRELQDKLLIVQLNILKNNLSADHKLMKELIGEKSAEQAAEDLLSKSNFTSKEKLLLLADAGFEKILNSSDPFIYYVLNSQDELKQMQSENQA
;
A
#
# COMPACT_ATOMS: atom_id res chain seq x y z
N ASN A 1 12.54 24.44 5.97
CA ASN A 1 12.41 25.91 6.02
C ASN A 1 12.71 26.59 4.68
N GLY A 2 13.04 25.85 3.60
CA GLY A 2 13.25 26.37 2.25
C GLY A 2 14.47 27.28 2.05
N LYS A 3 15.33 27.41 3.04
CA LYS A 3 16.57 28.18 2.92
C LYS A 3 17.77 27.26 2.72
N PRO A 4 18.70 27.56 1.81
CA PRO A 4 19.93 26.80 1.64
C PRO A 4 20.73 26.74 2.95
N ILE A 5 21.24 25.56 3.27
CA ILE A 5 22.12 25.38 4.43
C ILE A 5 23.49 26.00 4.08
N LYS A 6 23.99 26.88 4.97
CA LYS A 6 25.37 27.37 4.93
C LYS A 6 26.16 26.60 5.99
N THR A 7 27.20 25.90 5.58
CA THR A 7 28.09 25.15 6.47
C THR A 7 29.52 25.30 5.97
N ASN A 8 30.46 25.34 6.93
CA ASN A 8 31.89 25.30 6.64
C ASN A 8 32.42 23.86 6.61
N PHE A 9 31.58 22.89 6.95
CA PHE A 9 31.92 21.48 6.97
C PHE A 9 31.14 20.77 5.85
N TYR A 10 31.83 20.37 4.79
CA TYR A 10 31.31 19.61 3.66
C TYR A 10 32.39 18.73 3.06
N PHE A 11 32.01 17.65 2.41
CA PHE A 11 32.94 16.83 1.64
C PHE A 11 33.36 17.56 0.38
N SER A 12 34.68 17.55 0.09
CA SER A 12 35.19 18.09 -1.16
C SER A 12 34.63 17.30 -2.34
N TRP A 13 34.17 18.02 -3.36
CA TRP A 13 33.74 17.38 -4.59
C TRP A 13 34.97 17.00 -5.43
N SER A 14 35.08 15.73 -5.84
CA SER A 14 36.13 15.30 -6.78
C SER A 14 35.72 15.62 -8.21
N SER A 15 36.62 16.26 -8.97
CA SER A 15 36.44 16.50 -10.41
C SER A 15 36.89 15.31 -11.28
N GLU A 16 37.65 14.36 -10.69
CA GLU A 16 38.22 13.24 -11.41
C GLU A 16 37.28 12.03 -11.51
N GLY A 17 36.22 12.00 -10.67
CA GLY A 17 35.29 10.86 -10.61
C GLY A 17 35.90 9.61 -9.95
N VAL A 18 35.37 8.45 -10.27
CA VAL A 18 35.87 7.13 -9.83
C VAL A 18 36.24 6.32 -11.04
N VAL A 19 37.26 5.45 -10.86
CA VAL A 19 37.72 4.51 -11.90
C VAL A 19 37.35 3.08 -11.51
N GLU A 20 37.33 2.19 -12.50
CA GLU A 20 37.05 0.77 -12.29
C GLU A 20 38.02 0.19 -11.25
N ASP A 21 37.53 -0.73 -10.41
CA ASP A 21 38.22 -1.36 -9.27
C ASP A 21 38.62 -0.42 -8.12
N GLN A 22 38.28 0.86 -8.14
CA GLN A 22 38.48 1.75 -7.03
C GLN A 22 37.50 1.50 -5.90
N PRO A 23 37.91 1.33 -4.62
CA PRO A 23 36.98 1.20 -3.50
C PRO A 23 36.23 2.52 -3.28
N VAL A 24 34.90 2.40 -3.19
CA VAL A 24 34.02 3.54 -2.94
C VAL A 24 33.23 3.33 -1.65
N PHE A 25 32.91 4.42 -0.96
CA PHE A 25 32.11 4.40 0.26
C PHE A 25 30.85 5.24 0.06
N VAL A 26 29.71 4.65 0.35
CA VAL A 26 28.42 5.36 0.37
C VAL A 26 28.06 5.69 1.81
N VAL A 27 27.94 6.98 2.12
CA VAL A 27 27.50 7.45 3.43
C VAL A 27 25.98 7.45 3.47
N GLY A 28 25.40 6.70 4.40
CA GLY A 28 23.95 6.63 4.59
C GLY A 28 23.56 5.65 5.69
N ASN A 29 22.33 5.77 6.16
CA ASN A 29 21.74 4.84 7.11
C ASN A 29 20.76 3.92 6.37
N PRO A 30 20.75 2.59 6.65
CA PRO A 30 19.71 1.73 6.16
C PRO A 30 18.35 2.16 6.77
N GLY A 31 17.28 2.10 5.97
CA GLY A 31 15.93 2.46 6.41
C GLY A 31 15.37 1.50 7.47
N GLY A 32 15.73 0.23 7.39
CA GLY A 32 15.35 -0.82 8.32
C GLY A 32 16.09 -2.11 8.01
N THR A 33 16.20 -3.00 9.01
CA THR A 33 16.74 -4.35 8.84
C THR A 33 15.92 -5.33 9.67
N ASP A 34 15.44 -6.40 9.04
CA ASP A 34 14.82 -7.55 9.69
C ASP A 34 15.78 -8.72 9.69
N ARG A 35 16.25 -9.10 10.87
CA ARG A 35 17.24 -10.19 11.00
C ARG A 35 16.71 -11.38 11.78
N ILE A 36 15.82 -11.14 12.75
CA ILE A 36 15.32 -12.15 13.68
C ILE A 36 13.81 -12.28 13.51
N ASN A 37 13.41 -13.02 12.46
CA ASN A 37 12.03 -13.41 12.24
C ASN A 37 11.88 -14.90 12.56
N THR A 38 10.74 -15.28 13.18
CA THR A 38 10.38 -16.69 13.36
C THR A 38 10.04 -17.34 12.02
N MET A 39 10.08 -18.69 11.99
CA MET A 39 9.69 -19.42 10.78
C MET A 39 8.25 -19.12 10.37
N ALA A 40 7.33 -18.95 11.31
CA ALA A 40 5.95 -18.57 11.02
C ALA A 40 5.84 -17.21 10.29
N GLN A 41 6.66 -16.22 10.70
CA GLN A 41 6.73 -14.92 10.02
C GLN A 41 7.36 -15.04 8.63
N ILE A 42 8.44 -15.82 8.49
CA ILE A 42 9.13 -16.06 7.22
C ILE A 42 8.20 -16.76 6.22
N GLU A 43 7.49 -17.79 6.64
CA GLU A 43 6.54 -18.52 5.81
C GLU A 43 5.34 -17.66 5.40
N TYR A 44 4.80 -16.87 6.32
CA TYR A 44 3.75 -15.90 5.98
C TYR A 44 4.23 -14.87 4.95
N ALA A 45 5.43 -14.33 5.15
CA ALA A 45 6.01 -13.37 4.21
C ALA A 45 6.23 -14.00 2.81
N ARG A 46 6.82 -15.21 2.76
CA ARG A 46 7.09 -15.94 1.51
C ARG A 46 5.81 -16.31 0.75
N ASP A 47 4.80 -16.85 1.47
CA ASP A 47 3.65 -17.48 0.82
C ASP A 47 2.50 -16.49 0.54
N ILE A 48 2.43 -15.39 1.29
CA ILE A 48 1.32 -14.43 1.25
C ILE A 48 1.79 -13.02 0.93
N GLN A 49 2.65 -12.42 1.75
CA GLN A 49 2.95 -11.00 1.67
C GLN A 49 3.77 -10.65 0.42
N TYR A 50 4.90 -11.32 0.19
CA TYR A 50 5.78 -10.97 -0.92
C TYR A 50 5.19 -11.24 -2.30
N PRO A 51 4.45 -12.34 -2.58
CA PRO A 51 3.78 -12.53 -3.86
C PRO A 51 2.84 -11.36 -4.21
N MET A 52 2.03 -10.91 -3.23
CA MET A 52 1.10 -9.80 -3.42
C MET A 52 1.84 -8.48 -3.69
N VAL A 53 2.83 -8.17 -2.85
CA VAL A 53 3.58 -6.90 -2.92
C VAL A 53 4.42 -6.83 -4.20
N VAL A 54 5.11 -7.91 -4.57
CA VAL A 54 5.93 -7.97 -5.80
C VAL A 54 5.03 -7.86 -7.03
N GLY A 55 3.89 -8.57 -7.06
CA GLY A 55 2.92 -8.45 -8.15
C GLY A 55 2.45 -7.01 -8.35
N MET A 56 2.00 -6.36 -7.29
CA MET A 56 1.56 -4.97 -7.31
C MET A 56 2.66 -4.01 -7.80
N PHE A 57 3.88 -4.12 -7.27
CA PHE A 57 4.97 -3.23 -7.69
C PHE A 57 5.42 -3.46 -9.14
N ASN A 58 5.32 -4.70 -9.66
CA ASN A 58 5.56 -4.97 -11.07
C ASN A 58 4.54 -4.24 -11.96
N GLU A 59 3.24 -4.35 -11.65
CA GLU A 59 2.20 -3.66 -12.43
C GLU A 59 2.40 -2.14 -12.37
N MET A 60 2.66 -1.58 -11.19
CA MET A 60 2.95 -0.16 -11.04
C MET A 60 4.20 0.26 -11.83
N TYR A 61 5.28 -0.51 -11.76
CA TYR A 61 6.52 -0.21 -12.48
C TYR A 61 6.25 -0.11 -13.98
N ASN A 62 5.53 -1.07 -14.55
CA ASN A 62 5.18 -1.08 -15.97
C ASN A 62 4.36 0.16 -16.37
N ILE A 63 3.36 0.55 -15.57
CA ILE A 63 2.56 1.75 -15.82
C ILE A 63 3.42 3.01 -15.83
N TYR A 64 4.26 3.18 -14.81
CA TYR A 64 5.10 4.38 -14.70
C TYR A 64 6.21 4.40 -15.77
N GLU A 65 6.76 3.25 -16.16
CA GLU A 65 7.73 3.13 -17.25
C GLU A 65 7.10 3.51 -18.60
N GLU A 66 5.89 3.02 -18.89
CA GLU A 66 5.12 3.40 -20.07
C GLU A 66 4.89 4.91 -20.10
N MET A 67 4.37 5.50 -19.04
CA MET A 67 4.08 6.94 -18.97
C MET A 67 5.34 7.81 -19.06
N VAL A 68 6.46 7.41 -18.46
CA VAL A 68 7.74 8.11 -18.59
C VAL A 68 8.24 8.04 -20.04
N THR A 69 8.04 6.91 -20.71
CA THR A 69 8.42 6.75 -22.13
C THR A 69 7.56 7.64 -23.03
N GLU A 70 6.26 7.69 -22.83
CA GLU A 70 5.32 8.50 -23.59
C GLU A 70 5.60 10.00 -23.44
N THR A 71 5.96 10.46 -22.24
CA THR A 71 6.35 11.86 -21.98
C THR A 71 7.80 12.17 -22.37
N LYS A 72 8.52 11.22 -23.02
CA LYS A 72 9.94 11.34 -23.39
C LYS A 72 10.83 11.77 -22.21
N ALA A 73 10.49 11.30 -21.02
CA ALA A 73 11.17 11.62 -19.77
C ALA A 73 11.21 13.14 -19.43
N GLU A 74 10.23 13.90 -19.84
CA GLU A 74 10.12 15.34 -19.51
C GLU A 74 9.45 15.59 -18.16
N ASP A 75 8.63 14.63 -17.64
CA ASP A 75 7.99 14.74 -16.33
C ASP A 75 8.86 14.17 -15.20
N PHE A 76 9.57 15.05 -14.51
CA PHE A 76 10.43 14.68 -13.39
C PHE A 76 9.70 14.03 -12.22
N LYS A 77 8.38 14.29 -12.03
CA LYS A 77 7.60 13.62 -10.96
C LYS A 77 7.33 12.16 -11.32
N LEU A 78 7.00 11.88 -12.57
CA LEU A 78 6.84 10.49 -13.04
C LEU A 78 8.14 9.74 -12.95
N ILE A 79 9.27 10.34 -13.37
CA ILE A 79 10.60 9.75 -13.28
C ILE A 79 10.98 9.44 -11.83
N ALA A 80 10.85 10.41 -10.93
CA ALA A 80 11.14 10.21 -9.51
C ALA A 80 10.29 9.09 -8.90
N ARG A 81 9.04 8.98 -9.33
CA ARG A 81 8.13 7.93 -8.90
C ARG A 81 8.53 6.57 -9.44
N LEU A 82 8.87 6.49 -10.72
CA LEU A 82 9.39 5.26 -11.36
C LEU A 82 10.62 4.73 -10.61
N TYR A 83 11.59 5.58 -10.30
CA TYR A 83 12.78 5.16 -9.54
C TYR A 83 12.43 4.71 -8.11
N SER A 84 11.50 5.38 -7.44
CA SER A 84 11.03 4.97 -6.11
C SER A 84 10.37 3.59 -6.13
N ILE A 85 9.51 3.34 -7.12
CA ILE A 85 8.85 2.05 -7.33
C ILE A 85 9.87 0.98 -7.70
N GLY A 86 10.78 1.28 -8.62
CA GLY A 86 11.84 0.36 -9.04
C GLY A 86 12.78 -0.03 -7.89
N ASN A 87 13.09 0.91 -6.98
CA ASN A 87 13.84 0.61 -5.76
C ASN A 87 13.07 -0.35 -4.85
N ALA A 88 11.80 -0.07 -4.58
CA ALA A 88 10.94 -0.95 -3.78
C ALA A 88 10.83 -2.35 -4.42
N LEU A 89 10.60 -2.42 -5.73
CA LEU A 89 10.52 -3.67 -6.48
C LEU A 89 11.79 -4.51 -6.36
N LYS A 90 12.98 -3.90 -6.45
CA LYS A 90 14.26 -4.60 -6.25
C LYS A 90 14.38 -5.18 -4.85
N VAL A 91 14.01 -4.43 -3.82
CA VAL A 91 14.07 -4.89 -2.42
C VAL A 91 13.12 -6.07 -2.20
N TYR A 92 11.84 -5.91 -2.57
CA TYR A 92 10.82 -6.95 -2.32
C TYR A 92 11.05 -8.20 -3.17
N SER A 93 11.37 -8.07 -4.46
CA SER A 93 11.64 -9.21 -5.33
C SER A 93 12.94 -9.94 -4.95
N GLY A 94 14.00 -9.22 -4.55
CA GLY A 94 15.23 -9.81 -4.06
C GLY A 94 15.01 -10.59 -2.77
N THR A 95 14.26 -10.03 -1.80
CA THR A 95 13.92 -10.72 -0.56
C THR A 95 13.01 -11.93 -0.83
N TYR A 96 12.01 -11.79 -1.69
CA TYR A 96 11.13 -12.90 -2.07
C TYR A 96 11.92 -14.05 -2.68
N LYS A 97 12.81 -13.75 -3.65
CA LYS A 97 13.69 -14.74 -4.25
C LYS A 97 14.57 -15.46 -3.21
N ALA A 98 15.09 -14.73 -2.23
CA ALA A 98 15.88 -15.33 -1.15
C ALA A 98 15.03 -16.25 -0.26
N LEU A 99 13.76 -15.91 0.01
CA LEU A 99 12.86 -16.75 0.80
C LEU A 99 12.36 -18.00 0.05
N LEU A 100 12.52 -18.05 -1.27
CA LEU A 100 12.27 -19.26 -2.08
C LEU A 100 13.47 -20.19 -2.11
N ASP A 101 14.66 -19.73 -1.69
CA ASP A 101 15.87 -20.57 -1.62
C ASP A 101 15.79 -21.52 -0.42
N PRO A 102 15.73 -22.86 -0.64
CA PRO A 102 15.60 -23.84 0.42
C PRO A 102 16.80 -23.83 1.37
N PHE A 103 17.97 -23.43 0.90
CA PHE A 103 19.19 -23.36 1.72
C PHE A 103 19.08 -22.22 2.74
N ILE A 104 18.61 -21.04 2.31
CA ILE A 104 18.39 -19.90 3.21
C ILE A 104 17.32 -20.23 4.24
N VAL A 105 16.22 -20.84 3.80
CA VAL A 105 15.11 -21.23 4.69
C VAL A 105 15.56 -22.28 5.71
N ALA A 106 16.33 -23.31 5.29
CA ALA A 106 16.88 -24.32 6.18
C ALA A 106 17.78 -23.70 7.26
N ARG A 107 18.69 -22.80 6.90
CA ARG A 107 19.53 -22.08 7.86
C ARG A 107 18.72 -21.26 8.89
N LYS A 108 17.64 -20.63 8.46
CA LYS A 108 16.75 -19.88 9.35
C LYS A 108 16.01 -20.82 10.31
N LYS A 109 15.55 -21.97 9.82
CA LYS A 109 14.91 -23.00 10.62
C LYS A 109 15.84 -23.59 11.69
N ASP A 110 17.09 -23.88 11.30
CA ASP A 110 18.10 -24.37 12.25
C ASP A 110 18.47 -23.33 13.30
N PHE A 111 18.57 -22.04 12.89
CA PHE A 111 18.80 -20.95 13.83
C PHE A 111 17.65 -20.84 14.85
N GLU A 112 16.39 -20.83 14.39
CA GLU A 112 15.25 -20.78 15.31
C GLU A 112 15.20 -21.99 16.25
N LYS A 113 15.42 -23.19 15.71
CA LYS A 113 15.46 -24.42 16.53
C LYS A 113 16.47 -24.29 17.66
N ASN A 114 17.73 -23.91 17.36
CA ASN A 114 18.79 -23.77 18.36
C ASN A 114 18.47 -22.67 19.36
N PHE A 115 17.84 -21.58 18.92
CA PHE A 115 17.43 -20.50 19.80
C PHE A 115 16.32 -20.92 20.76
N ARG A 116 15.30 -21.64 20.26
CA ARG A 116 14.24 -22.21 21.11
C ARG A 116 14.78 -23.21 22.13
N GLU A 117 15.66 -24.11 21.72
CA GLU A 117 16.33 -25.05 22.64
C GLU A 117 17.11 -24.32 23.74
N SER A 118 17.77 -23.19 23.40
CA SER A 118 18.50 -22.39 24.41
C SER A 118 17.55 -21.74 25.42
N VAL A 119 16.36 -21.29 24.98
CA VAL A 119 15.33 -20.75 25.86
C VAL A 119 14.70 -21.85 26.69
N ASP A 120 14.38 -23.02 26.12
CA ASP A 120 13.73 -24.13 26.80
C ASP A 120 14.63 -24.76 27.89
N ASN A 121 15.94 -24.72 27.71
CA ASN A 121 16.92 -25.24 28.68
C ASN A 121 17.19 -24.29 29.86
N ASN A 122 16.66 -23.07 29.84
CA ASN A 122 16.75 -22.09 30.93
C ASN A 122 15.35 -21.84 31.50
N LEU A 123 15.10 -22.26 32.75
CA LEU A 123 13.78 -22.16 33.37
C LEU A 123 13.21 -20.75 33.41
N GLU A 124 14.04 -19.75 33.74
CA GLU A 124 13.61 -18.33 33.76
C GLU A 124 13.22 -17.82 32.37
N LEU A 125 14.05 -18.12 31.37
CA LEU A 125 13.77 -17.70 29.96
C LEU A 125 12.56 -18.46 29.40
N LYS A 126 12.39 -19.72 29.72
CA LYS A 126 11.25 -20.54 29.31
C LYS A 126 9.94 -20.02 29.87
N GLU A 127 9.90 -19.71 31.15
CA GLU A 127 8.72 -19.12 31.81
C GLU A 127 8.36 -17.79 31.19
N LYS A 128 9.36 -16.93 30.91
CA LYS A 128 9.16 -15.58 30.41
C LYS A 128 8.88 -15.51 28.91
N TYR A 129 9.48 -16.36 28.08
CA TYR A 129 9.49 -16.22 26.63
C TYR A 129 9.02 -17.48 25.86
N GLY A 130 8.90 -18.64 26.51
CA GLY A 130 8.59 -19.90 25.83
C GLY A 130 7.28 -19.91 25.05
N HIS A 131 6.31 -19.05 25.42
CA HIS A 131 5.00 -18.92 24.77
C HIS A 131 5.03 -18.11 23.46
N ILE A 132 6.03 -17.22 23.27
CA ILE A 132 6.06 -16.24 22.18
C ILE A 132 5.98 -16.91 20.79
N TRP A 133 6.67 -18.02 20.57
CA TRP A 133 6.63 -18.71 19.26
C TRP A 133 5.23 -19.17 18.88
N LYS A 134 4.49 -19.70 19.87
CA LYS A 134 3.12 -20.15 19.64
C LYS A 134 2.20 -18.97 19.35
N GLU A 135 2.33 -17.87 20.06
CA GLU A 135 1.54 -16.66 19.84
C GLU A 135 1.82 -16.05 18.44
N LEU A 136 3.10 -15.99 18.03
CA LEU A 136 3.46 -15.51 16.68
C LEU A 136 2.93 -16.44 15.59
N GLU A 137 2.97 -17.76 15.79
CA GLU A 137 2.39 -18.72 14.85
C GLU A 137 0.88 -18.55 14.73
N ASP A 138 0.16 -18.45 15.84
CA ASP A 138 -1.28 -18.27 15.87
C ASP A 138 -1.69 -16.93 15.24
N SER A 139 -0.96 -15.86 15.54
CA SER A 139 -1.15 -14.55 14.91
C SER A 139 -0.96 -14.62 13.38
N ARG A 140 0.10 -15.29 12.89
CA ARG A 140 0.32 -15.44 11.45
C ARG A 140 -0.73 -16.33 10.78
N ASN A 141 -1.20 -17.37 11.46
CA ASN A 141 -2.27 -18.22 10.98
C ASN A 141 -3.60 -17.47 10.90
N GLN A 142 -3.89 -16.57 11.84
CA GLN A 142 -5.05 -15.68 11.75
C GLN A 142 -4.90 -14.70 10.59
N ALA A 143 -3.76 -14.04 10.49
CA ALA A 143 -3.49 -13.09 9.40
C ALA A 143 -3.62 -13.71 8.00
N ARG A 144 -3.29 -15.00 7.82
CA ARG A 144 -3.48 -15.72 6.54
C ARG A 144 -4.94 -15.76 6.09
N LYS A 145 -5.89 -15.88 7.02
CA LYS A 145 -7.33 -15.98 6.69
C LYS A 145 -7.85 -14.69 6.08
N ASP A 146 -7.35 -13.56 6.53
CA ASP A 146 -7.85 -12.24 6.17
C ASP A 146 -6.99 -11.55 5.09
N ALA A 147 -5.81 -12.11 4.79
CA ALA A 147 -4.80 -11.47 3.95
C ALA A 147 -5.34 -11.00 2.59
N GLN A 148 -6.12 -11.84 1.90
CA GLN A 148 -6.69 -11.51 0.59
C GLN A 148 -7.68 -10.35 0.68
N LYS A 149 -8.58 -10.36 1.68
CA LYS A 149 -9.53 -9.26 1.89
C LYS A 149 -8.82 -7.98 2.31
N ILE A 150 -7.86 -8.07 3.24
CA ILE A 150 -7.06 -6.92 3.67
C ILE A 150 -6.36 -6.29 2.47
N TYR A 151 -5.76 -7.10 1.60
CA TYR A 151 -5.09 -6.62 0.39
C TYR A 151 -6.07 -5.96 -0.58
N ALA A 152 -7.21 -6.61 -0.83
CA ALA A 152 -8.26 -6.08 -1.70
C ALA A 152 -8.85 -4.76 -1.18
N TYR A 153 -9.04 -4.61 0.13
CA TYR A 153 -9.69 -3.45 0.74
C TYR A 153 -8.75 -2.27 1.03
N THR A 154 -7.43 -2.51 1.03
CA THR A 154 -6.46 -1.46 1.37
C THR A 154 -6.46 -0.35 0.34
N ILE A 155 -6.73 0.87 0.79
CA ILE A 155 -6.58 2.11 0.02
C ILE A 155 -5.32 2.82 0.52
N SER A 156 -4.29 2.86 -0.30
CA SER A 156 -3.01 3.49 0.00
C SER A 156 -2.82 4.78 -0.81
N ASN A 157 -2.31 5.81 -0.16
CA ASN A 157 -1.90 7.03 -0.87
C ASN A 157 -0.69 6.80 -1.79
N PHE A 158 -0.02 5.66 -1.65
CA PHE A 158 1.15 5.31 -2.43
C PHE A 158 0.82 4.61 -3.75
N TYR A 159 -0.14 3.68 -3.76
CA TYR A 159 -0.40 2.83 -4.93
C TYR A 159 -1.87 2.80 -5.39
N SER A 160 -2.83 3.18 -4.57
CA SER A 160 -4.23 3.18 -5.00
C SER A 160 -4.55 4.42 -5.85
N PRO A 161 -5.53 4.32 -6.77
CA PRO A 161 -5.96 5.46 -7.55
C PRO A 161 -6.52 6.58 -6.67
N GLN A 162 -6.26 7.82 -7.03
CA GLN A 162 -6.69 8.98 -6.25
C GLN A 162 -8.22 9.07 -6.12
N TYR A 163 -8.98 8.47 -7.03
CA TYR A 163 -10.44 8.33 -6.92
C TYR A 163 -10.85 7.71 -5.59
N LEU A 164 -10.22 6.60 -5.19
CA LEU A 164 -10.51 5.92 -3.94
C LEU A 164 -10.01 6.68 -2.71
N THR A 165 -8.86 7.35 -2.80
CA THR A 165 -8.36 8.16 -1.70
C THR A 165 -9.21 9.40 -1.46
N MET A 166 -9.71 10.05 -2.51
CA MET A 166 -10.67 11.14 -2.43
C MET A 166 -12.00 10.67 -1.82
N ALA A 167 -12.54 9.56 -2.31
CA ALA A 167 -13.79 8.99 -1.79
C ALA A 167 -13.68 8.62 -0.30
N ARG A 168 -12.59 7.95 0.11
CA ARG A 168 -12.33 7.63 1.52
C ARG A 168 -12.28 8.88 2.39
N ASN A 169 -11.57 9.91 1.95
CA ASN A 169 -11.46 11.14 2.72
C ASN A 169 -12.80 11.87 2.79
N LEU A 170 -13.56 11.95 1.69
CA LEU A 170 -14.89 12.58 1.69
C LEU A 170 -15.87 11.85 2.60
N VAL A 171 -15.89 10.52 2.57
CA VAL A 171 -16.71 9.70 3.49
C VAL A 171 -16.30 9.94 4.95
N ASN A 172 -15.00 9.99 5.25
CA ASN A 172 -14.52 10.26 6.60
C ASN A 172 -14.95 11.67 7.08
N TYR A 173 -14.80 12.68 6.23
CA TYR A 173 -15.24 14.05 6.58
C TYR A 173 -16.77 14.13 6.76
N ALA A 174 -17.54 13.42 5.92
CA ALA A 174 -18.98 13.34 6.05
C ALA A 174 -19.41 12.67 7.38
N ARG A 175 -18.69 11.62 7.82
CA ARG A 175 -18.90 10.97 9.12
C ARG A 175 -18.55 11.90 10.28
N GLN A 176 -17.42 12.62 10.20
CA GLN A 176 -17.01 13.59 11.21
C GLN A 176 -18.02 14.74 11.34
N LEU A 177 -18.54 15.26 10.22
CA LEU A 177 -19.59 16.27 10.22
C LEU A 177 -20.90 15.74 10.82
N LYS A 178 -21.29 14.51 10.49
CA LYS A 178 -22.47 13.85 11.05
C LYS A 178 -22.39 13.68 12.57
N ASN A 179 -21.19 13.45 13.09
CA ASN A 179 -20.92 13.21 14.52
C ASN A 179 -20.59 14.52 15.28
N ASP A 180 -20.71 15.68 14.66
CA ASP A 180 -20.36 16.99 15.23
C ASP A 180 -18.87 17.11 15.64
N GLU A 181 -17.98 16.28 15.03
CA GLU A 181 -16.53 16.33 15.28
C GLU A 181 -15.85 17.48 14.52
N ILE A 182 -16.46 17.93 13.41
CA ILE A 182 -16.05 19.12 12.64
C ILE A 182 -17.24 19.99 12.30
N THR A 183 -17.01 21.30 12.09
CA THR A 183 -18.06 22.22 11.64
C THR A 183 -18.29 22.13 10.12
N LYS A 184 -19.40 22.71 9.65
CA LYS A 184 -19.68 22.77 8.18
C LYS A 184 -18.58 23.55 7.45
N GLU A 185 -18.07 24.66 8.02
CA GLU A 185 -16.99 25.46 7.42
C GLU A 185 -15.68 24.64 7.32
N GLN A 186 -15.38 23.84 8.35
CA GLN A 186 -14.23 22.94 8.31
C GLN A 186 -14.41 21.87 7.23
N PHE A 187 -15.58 21.24 7.16
CA PHE A 187 -15.89 20.27 6.11
C PHE A 187 -15.70 20.87 4.70
N ASP A 188 -16.26 22.06 4.44
CA ASP A 188 -16.18 22.73 3.15
C ASP A 188 -14.72 23.07 2.78
N SER A 189 -13.93 23.54 3.76
CA SER A 189 -12.50 23.77 3.58
C SER A 189 -11.73 22.51 3.25
N LEU A 190 -12.07 21.38 3.85
CA LEU A 190 -11.45 20.09 3.58
C LEU A 190 -11.86 19.53 2.20
N ALA A 191 -13.15 19.60 1.87
CA ALA A 191 -13.70 19.13 0.60
C ALA A 191 -13.07 19.85 -0.60
N THR A 192 -12.88 21.19 -0.52
CA THR A 192 -12.24 21.97 -1.58
C THR A 192 -10.79 21.58 -1.89
N LYS A 193 -10.11 20.92 -0.95
CA LYS A 193 -8.71 20.48 -1.09
C LYS A 193 -8.58 19.03 -1.53
N LEU A 194 -9.68 18.27 -1.62
CA LEU A 194 -9.63 16.85 -1.95
C LEU A 194 -9.14 16.58 -3.37
N PHE A 195 -9.56 17.40 -4.34
CA PHE A 195 -9.15 17.19 -5.71
C PHE A 195 -7.73 17.76 -5.94
N PRO A 196 -6.74 16.91 -6.30
CA PRO A 196 -5.36 17.35 -6.47
C PRO A 196 -5.19 18.35 -7.59
N LYS A 197 -4.28 19.32 -7.42
CA LYS A 197 -3.97 20.33 -8.45
C LYS A 197 -3.26 19.72 -9.67
N ASP A 198 -2.48 18.67 -9.45
CA ASP A 198 -1.68 17.96 -10.45
C ASP A 198 -2.28 16.56 -10.75
N PHE A 199 -3.61 16.50 -10.83
CA PHE A 199 -4.32 15.27 -11.12
C PHE A 199 -4.04 14.79 -12.55
N ASN A 200 -3.31 13.68 -12.67
CA ASN A 200 -3.03 13.02 -13.94
C ASN A 200 -4.08 11.95 -14.20
N ARG A 201 -5.08 12.26 -15.02
CA ARG A 201 -6.21 11.38 -15.28
C ARG A 201 -5.80 10.02 -15.83
N GLU A 202 -4.94 10.02 -16.84
CA GLU A 202 -4.50 8.79 -17.50
C GLU A 202 -3.82 7.83 -16.51
N LEU A 203 -2.92 8.36 -15.68
CA LEU A 203 -2.28 7.57 -14.61
C LEU A 203 -3.31 7.00 -13.64
N GLN A 204 -4.30 7.81 -13.23
CA GLN A 204 -5.31 7.35 -12.27
C GLN A 204 -6.24 6.30 -12.86
N ASP A 205 -6.58 6.39 -14.15
CA ASP A 205 -7.37 5.39 -14.86
C ASP A 205 -6.60 4.06 -14.97
N LYS A 206 -5.30 4.08 -15.31
CA LYS A 206 -4.43 2.89 -15.31
C LYS A 206 -4.31 2.27 -13.90
N LEU A 207 -4.12 3.07 -12.85
CA LEU A 207 -4.07 2.58 -11.46
C LEU A 207 -5.42 2.02 -10.98
N LEU A 208 -6.54 2.53 -11.49
CA LEU A 208 -7.86 1.97 -11.20
C LEU A 208 -8.00 0.54 -11.76
N ILE A 209 -7.52 0.28 -12.96
CA ILE A 209 -7.50 -1.06 -13.55
C ILE A 209 -6.70 -2.03 -12.65
N VAL A 210 -5.53 -1.61 -12.15
CA VAL A 210 -4.74 -2.41 -11.19
C VAL A 210 -5.55 -2.72 -9.92
N GLN A 211 -6.22 -1.72 -9.35
CA GLN A 211 -7.05 -1.92 -8.15
C GLN A 211 -8.20 -2.89 -8.41
N LEU A 212 -8.85 -2.83 -9.57
CA LEU A 212 -9.91 -3.76 -9.95
C LEU A 212 -9.38 -5.18 -10.17
N ASN A 213 -8.19 -5.34 -10.74
CA ASN A 213 -7.51 -6.64 -10.82
C ASN A 213 -7.17 -7.19 -9.43
N ILE A 214 -6.75 -6.34 -8.49
CA ILE A 214 -6.55 -6.75 -7.09
C ILE A 214 -7.87 -7.28 -6.49
N LEU A 215 -9.00 -6.62 -6.71
CA LEU A 215 -10.31 -7.13 -6.26
C LEU A 215 -10.62 -8.50 -6.88
N LYS A 216 -10.48 -8.64 -8.21
CA LYS A 216 -10.77 -9.88 -8.94
C LYS A 216 -9.94 -11.06 -8.46
N ASN A 217 -8.67 -10.83 -8.14
CA ASN A 217 -7.73 -11.88 -7.75
C ASN A 217 -7.85 -12.30 -6.27
N ASN A 218 -8.51 -11.47 -5.44
CA ASN A 218 -8.53 -11.66 -4.00
C ASN A 218 -9.92 -11.81 -3.38
N LEU A 219 -10.98 -11.54 -4.13
CA LEU A 219 -12.36 -11.70 -3.68
C LEU A 219 -13.11 -12.72 -4.52
N SER A 220 -14.04 -13.45 -3.91
CA SER A 220 -14.90 -14.38 -4.63
C SER A 220 -15.88 -13.65 -5.56
N ALA A 221 -16.30 -14.28 -6.65
CA ALA A 221 -17.21 -13.69 -7.62
C ALA A 221 -18.57 -13.28 -7.03
N ASP A 222 -19.03 -13.96 -5.97
CA ASP A 222 -20.28 -13.66 -5.26
C ASP A 222 -20.14 -12.55 -4.22
N HIS A 223 -18.93 -12.05 -3.98
CA HIS A 223 -18.67 -10.93 -3.06
C HIS A 223 -19.37 -9.66 -3.53
N LYS A 224 -19.96 -8.89 -2.58
CA LYS A 224 -20.74 -7.67 -2.88
C LYS A 224 -19.98 -6.64 -3.74
N LEU A 225 -18.68 -6.40 -3.46
CA LEU A 225 -17.87 -5.48 -4.25
C LEU A 225 -17.61 -6.01 -5.65
N MET A 226 -17.43 -7.34 -5.80
CA MET A 226 -17.25 -7.97 -7.11
C MET A 226 -18.49 -7.84 -7.99
N LYS A 227 -19.66 -8.14 -7.42
CA LYS A 227 -20.94 -8.05 -8.14
C LYS A 227 -21.26 -6.63 -8.60
N GLU A 228 -21.08 -5.66 -7.70
CA GLU A 228 -21.49 -4.27 -7.94
C GLU A 228 -20.50 -3.50 -8.81
N LEU A 229 -19.19 -3.69 -8.56
CA LEU A 229 -18.18 -2.87 -9.23
C LEU A 229 -17.65 -3.49 -10.52
N ILE A 230 -17.66 -4.82 -10.63
CA ILE A 230 -17.03 -5.52 -11.75
C ILE A 230 -18.05 -6.37 -12.52
N GLY A 231 -18.78 -7.24 -11.83
CA GLY A 231 -19.66 -8.23 -12.48
C GLY A 231 -18.87 -9.21 -13.36
N GLU A 232 -19.31 -9.41 -14.57
CA GLU A 232 -18.66 -10.26 -15.58
C GLU A 232 -17.65 -9.51 -16.48
N LYS A 233 -17.43 -8.22 -16.23
CA LYS A 233 -16.58 -7.35 -17.04
C LYS A 233 -15.09 -7.66 -16.84
N SER A 234 -14.26 -7.28 -17.84
CA SER A 234 -12.83 -7.12 -17.61
C SER A 234 -12.56 -5.95 -16.65
N ALA A 235 -11.34 -5.83 -16.10
CA ALA A 235 -10.99 -4.70 -15.24
C ALA A 235 -11.06 -3.37 -16.00
N GLU A 236 -10.67 -3.37 -17.28
CA GLU A 236 -10.72 -2.20 -18.16
C GLU A 236 -12.17 -1.74 -18.40
N GLN A 237 -13.04 -2.67 -18.78
CA GLN A 237 -14.47 -2.38 -19.00
C GLN A 237 -15.16 -1.91 -17.71
N ALA A 238 -14.80 -2.50 -16.57
CA ALA A 238 -15.31 -2.08 -15.28
C ALA A 238 -14.80 -0.68 -14.92
N ALA A 239 -13.53 -0.36 -15.16
CA ALA A 239 -12.98 0.96 -14.93
C ALA A 239 -13.72 2.05 -15.74
N GLU A 240 -13.94 1.83 -17.03
CA GLU A 240 -14.72 2.74 -17.90
C GLU A 240 -16.13 2.97 -17.37
N ASP A 241 -16.83 1.90 -16.98
CA ASP A 241 -18.19 1.97 -16.44
C ASP A 241 -18.23 2.76 -15.12
N LEU A 242 -17.31 2.47 -14.17
CA LEU A 242 -17.23 3.17 -12.89
C LEU A 242 -16.90 4.65 -13.06
N LEU A 243 -15.94 4.99 -13.93
CA LEU A 243 -15.57 6.37 -14.22
C LEU A 243 -16.71 7.17 -14.86
N SER A 244 -17.52 6.53 -15.69
CA SER A 244 -18.70 7.17 -16.31
C SER A 244 -19.75 7.59 -15.29
N LYS A 245 -19.87 6.86 -14.17
CA LYS A 245 -20.86 7.05 -13.11
C LYS A 245 -20.35 7.87 -11.93
N SER A 246 -19.03 8.11 -11.84
CA SER A 246 -18.43 8.70 -10.65
C SER A 246 -18.38 10.22 -10.66
N ASN A 247 -18.55 10.80 -9.47
CA ASN A 247 -18.36 12.21 -9.18
C ASN A 247 -16.89 12.60 -8.94
N PHE A 248 -15.97 11.64 -8.82
CA PHE A 248 -14.56 11.90 -8.55
C PHE A 248 -13.72 12.15 -9.81
N THR A 249 -14.34 12.19 -10.98
CA THR A 249 -13.67 12.41 -12.27
C THR A 249 -13.38 13.88 -12.60
N SER A 250 -14.00 14.83 -11.89
CA SER A 250 -13.67 16.25 -11.96
C SER A 250 -13.90 16.95 -10.62
N LYS A 251 -13.21 18.07 -10.43
CA LYS A 251 -13.35 18.89 -9.22
C LYS A 251 -14.76 19.40 -9.03
N GLU A 252 -15.41 19.83 -10.12
CA GLU A 252 -16.76 20.39 -10.12
C GLU A 252 -17.78 19.36 -9.64
N LYS A 253 -17.73 18.15 -10.18
CA LYS A 253 -18.63 17.04 -9.77
C LYS A 253 -18.42 16.67 -8.31
N LEU A 254 -17.14 16.58 -7.86
CA LEU A 254 -16.82 16.28 -6.47
C LEU A 254 -17.39 17.35 -5.52
N LEU A 255 -17.22 18.63 -5.85
CA LEU A 255 -17.75 19.72 -5.02
C LEU A 255 -19.26 19.75 -4.99
N LEU A 256 -19.95 19.50 -6.11
CA LEU A 256 -21.41 19.37 -6.14
C LEU A 256 -21.91 18.23 -5.22
N LEU A 257 -21.18 17.10 -5.18
CA LEU A 257 -21.51 16.01 -4.26
C LEU A 257 -21.25 16.42 -2.80
N ALA A 258 -20.16 17.13 -2.52
CA ALA A 258 -19.83 17.61 -1.17
C ALA A 258 -20.88 18.62 -0.67
N ASP A 259 -21.31 19.55 -1.52
CA ASP A 259 -22.33 20.57 -1.19
C ASP A 259 -23.72 19.97 -0.93
N ALA A 260 -23.98 18.77 -1.47
CA ALA A 260 -25.24 18.06 -1.21
C ALA A 260 -25.41 17.56 0.26
N GLY A 261 -24.34 17.66 1.06
CA GLY A 261 -24.34 17.36 2.49
C GLY A 261 -24.03 15.88 2.83
N PHE A 262 -23.71 15.65 4.10
CA PHE A 262 -23.21 14.35 4.57
C PHE A 262 -24.20 13.19 4.35
N GLU A 263 -25.51 13.43 4.46
CA GLU A 263 -26.51 12.38 4.23
C GLU A 263 -26.47 11.88 2.78
N LYS A 264 -26.35 12.79 1.80
CA LYS A 264 -26.25 12.44 0.39
C LYS A 264 -24.93 11.70 0.08
N ILE A 265 -23.84 12.11 0.71
CA ILE A 265 -22.55 11.42 0.56
C ILE A 265 -22.63 10.00 1.09
N LEU A 266 -23.09 9.82 2.33
CA LEU A 266 -23.15 8.51 2.99
C LEU A 266 -24.19 7.54 2.39
N ASN A 267 -25.15 8.03 1.61
CA ASN A 267 -26.15 7.25 0.89
C ASN A 267 -25.95 7.32 -0.64
N SER A 268 -24.77 7.77 -1.10
CA SER A 268 -24.47 7.91 -2.53
C SER A 268 -24.31 6.55 -3.21
N SER A 269 -24.83 6.46 -4.45
CA SER A 269 -24.58 5.35 -5.37
C SER A 269 -23.29 5.50 -6.17
N ASP A 270 -22.45 6.51 -5.88
CA ASP A 270 -21.15 6.67 -6.52
C ASP A 270 -20.30 5.41 -6.26
N PRO A 271 -19.72 4.78 -7.28
CA PRO A 271 -19.04 3.50 -7.14
C PRO A 271 -17.82 3.55 -6.20
N PHE A 272 -17.11 4.66 -6.11
CA PHE A 272 -15.97 4.78 -5.20
C PHE A 272 -16.40 5.00 -3.75
N ILE A 273 -17.52 5.69 -3.52
CA ILE A 273 -18.15 5.75 -2.20
C ILE A 273 -18.67 4.38 -1.80
N TYR A 274 -19.32 3.65 -2.72
CA TYR A 274 -19.79 2.29 -2.47
C TYR A 274 -18.63 1.37 -2.06
N TYR A 275 -17.49 1.45 -2.77
CA TYR A 275 -16.29 0.72 -2.38
C TYR A 275 -15.86 1.02 -0.94
N VAL A 276 -15.76 2.30 -0.59
CA VAL A 276 -15.33 2.75 0.74
C VAL A 276 -16.28 2.26 1.84
N LEU A 277 -17.58 2.47 1.67
CA LEU A 277 -18.60 2.10 2.66
C LEU A 277 -18.70 0.58 2.87
N ASN A 278 -18.32 -0.22 1.85
CA ASN A 278 -18.42 -1.68 1.89
C ASN A 278 -17.09 -2.40 2.13
N SER A 279 -16.01 -1.69 2.40
CA SER A 279 -14.69 -2.28 2.68
C SER A 279 -14.01 -1.73 3.92
N GLN A 280 -14.06 -0.42 4.18
CA GLN A 280 -13.14 0.21 5.13
C GLN A 280 -13.48 -0.09 6.61
N ASP A 281 -14.74 -0.30 6.96
CA ASP A 281 -15.12 -0.62 8.33
C ASP A 281 -14.73 -2.07 8.67
N GLU A 282 -14.96 -3.01 7.73
CA GLU A 282 -14.49 -4.41 7.85
C GLU A 282 -12.96 -4.49 7.87
N LEU A 283 -12.27 -3.68 7.06
CA LEU A 283 -10.80 -3.60 7.06
C LEU A 283 -10.26 -3.16 8.43
N LYS A 284 -10.85 -2.13 9.03
CA LYS A 284 -10.44 -1.65 10.37
C LYS A 284 -10.62 -2.73 11.42
N GLN A 285 -11.76 -3.45 11.39
CA GLN A 285 -12.01 -4.56 12.31
C GLN A 285 -10.96 -5.66 12.14
N MET A 286 -10.73 -6.16 10.93
CA MET A 286 -9.71 -7.18 10.65
C MET A 286 -8.30 -6.74 11.08
N GLN A 287 -7.94 -5.48 10.87
CA GLN A 287 -6.65 -4.95 11.28
C GLN A 287 -6.50 -4.89 12.80
N SER A 288 -7.56 -4.52 13.53
CA SER A 288 -7.53 -4.49 14.99
C SER A 288 -7.43 -5.89 15.59
N GLU A 289 -8.13 -6.87 15.02
CA GLU A 289 -8.07 -8.28 15.44
C GLU A 289 -6.70 -8.91 15.18
N ASN A 290 -6.01 -8.50 14.12
CA ASN A 290 -4.66 -9.00 13.78
C ASN A 290 -3.54 -8.28 14.55
N GLN A 291 -3.82 -7.20 15.29
CA GLN A 291 -2.86 -6.47 16.13
C GLN A 291 -2.97 -6.84 17.62
N ALA A 292 -4.07 -7.44 18.04
CA ALA A 292 -4.29 -7.93 19.40
C ALA A 292 -3.62 -9.29 19.63
#